data_cc13026b297970c1b5d5ae83a85111dc
#
_entry.id   cc13026b297970c1b5d5ae83a85111dc
#
_cell.length_a   1.000
_cell.length_b   1.000
_cell.length_c   1.000
_cell.angle_alpha   90.00
_cell.angle_beta   90.00
_cell.angle_gamma   90.00
#
_symmetry.space_group_name_H-M   'P 1'
#
loop_
_entity.id
_entity.type
_entity.pdbx_description
1 polymer ?
#
loop_
_entity_poly.entity_id
_entity_poly.type
_entity_poly.pdbx_seq_one_letter_code
_entity_poly.pdbx_strand_id
1 'polypeptide(L)'
;MPEYFDSLETRAPAVRSLALLDALSRQVAHAKAHAPYFAEVLRDVDPRALDSRAALAALPVTRKSELTARQKTMPPLGGLNATPLGGLRHIFQSPGPIHEPDGHGADWWRIARAMFAAGFRSGDLVYNTFSYHFTPAGMMMESGAHRLGCCVFPAGVGQTESQVQAMASLQPAAYAGTPSFLKLLLEKGDELGLSCKGLTKALVSGEALPPSLRAWFTERGIRVQQMYGSADVGLIAYETQGGDGWVVDENVLVEIVEPGGTQPMPDGETGEVVVTVLGNGDYPLIRFGTGDLSAFVAGSDERASPCGRTNQRLKGWLGRADQTTKVKGMFVHPGQVGEVVRRHPEVRAARLVVTGSVGADVMTLHCDAARDDAALAQAIGESLREVMRLRGEVRFVAAGSLPQDGKVIEDARRYD
;
A
#
# COMPACT_ATOMS: atom_id res chain seq x y z
N MET A 1 -12.78 12.93 23.25
CA MET A 1 -11.41 12.39 23.34
C MET A 1 -11.19 11.51 22.12
N PRO A 2 -9.98 11.44 21.55
CA PRO A 2 -9.72 10.50 20.47
C PRO A 2 -9.98 9.06 20.98
N GLU A 3 -10.65 8.27 20.13
CA GLU A 3 -10.92 6.87 20.43
C GLU A 3 -9.86 5.98 19.75
N TYR A 4 -9.48 4.91 20.42
CA TYR A 4 -8.48 3.96 19.94
C TYR A 4 -9.09 2.55 19.85
N PHE A 5 -8.64 1.75 18.89
CA PHE A 5 -9.09 0.37 18.75
C PHE A 5 -8.67 -0.47 19.96
N ASP A 6 -7.44 -0.25 20.45
CA ASP A 6 -6.91 -0.85 21.68
C ASP A 6 -5.78 0.02 22.27
N SER A 7 -5.26 -0.38 23.42
CA SER A 7 -4.18 0.31 24.13
C SER A 7 -2.82 0.25 23.42
N LEU A 8 -2.65 -0.60 22.41
CA LEU A 8 -1.39 -0.71 21.66
C LEU A 8 -1.11 0.56 20.86
N GLU A 9 -2.16 1.24 20.38
CA GLU A 9 -2.04 2.44 19.55
C GLU A 9 -1.38 3.63 20.26
N THR A 10 -1.43 3.65 21.61
CA THR A 10 -0.93 4.76 22.42
C THR A 10 0.21 4.39 23.37
N ARG A 11 0.70 3.16 23.28
CA ARG A 11 1.82 2.71 24.13
C ARG A 11 3.10 3.51 23.84
N ALA A 12 3.93 3.70 24.86
CA ALA A 12 5.20 4.41 24.69
C ALA A 12 6.08 3.74 23.62
N PRO A 13 6.79 4.52 22.77
CA PRO A 13 7.63 3.99 21.69
C PRO A 13 8.64 2.94 22.15
N ALA A 14 9.32 3.16 23.31
CA ALA A 14 10.27 2.19 23.86
C ALA A 14 9.60 0.85 24.24
N VAL A 15 8.40 0.91 24.84
CA VAL A 15 7.62 -0.30 25.19
C VAL A 15 7.18 -1.03 23.92
N ARG A 16 6.76 -0.29 22.88
CA ARG A 16 6.44 -0.87 21.56
C ARG A 16 7.64 -1.57 20.97
N SER A 17 8.80 -0.91 20.93
CA SER A 17 10.02 -1.46 20.35
C SER A 17 10.39 -2.79 20.97
N LEU A 18 10.43 -2.87 22.29
CA LEU A 18 10.73 -4.12 23.02
C LEU A 18 9.70 -5.23 22.70
N ALA A 19 8.41 -4.90 22.73
CA ALA A 19 7.35 -5.87 22.44
C ALA A 19 7.40 -6.39 20.98
N LEU A 20 7.73 -5.53 20.01
CA LEU A 20 7.86 -5.93 18.62
C LEU A 20 9.09 -6.81 18.38
N LEU A 21 10.24 -6.52 19.04
CA LEU A 21 11.45 -7.36 18.95
C LEU A 21 11.25 -8.74 19.58
N ASP A 22 10.58 -8.79 20.73
CA ASP A 22 10.21 -10.07 21.35
C ASP A 22 9.25 -10.88 20.46
N ALA A 23 8.24 -10.22 19.86
CA ALA A 23 7.36 -10.85 18.90
C ALA A 23 8.10 -11.31 17.62
N LEU A 24 9.09 -10.54 17.15
CA LEU A 24 9.96 -10.91 16.02
C LEU A 24 10.72 -12.21 16.30
N SER A 25 11.38 -12.31 17.45
CA SER A 25 12.10 -13.51 17.86
C SER A 25 11.18 -14.74 17.82
N ARG A 26 9.97 -14.63 18.40
CA ARG A 26 8.98 -15.74 18.34
C ARG A 26 8.51 -16.05 16.93
N GLN A 27 8.23 -15.02 16.11
CA GLN A 27 7.76 -15.19 14.74
C GLN A 27 8.80 -15.88 13.86
N VAL A 28 10.08 -15.50 13.98
CA VAL A 28 11.19 -16.13 13.26
C VAL A 28 11.41 -17.56 13.72
N ALA A 29 11.34 -17.83 15.02
CA ALA A 29 11.42 -19.20 15.54
C ALA A 29 10.31 -20.08 14.98
N HIS A 30 9.07 -19.57 14.97
CA HIS A 30 7.91 -20.27 14.40
C HIS A 30 8.06 -20.52 12.90
N ALA A 31 8.39 -19.48 12.13
CA ALA A 31 8.59 -19.58 10.68
C ALA A 31 9.66 -20.62 10.32
N LYS A 32 10.79 -20.58 11.03
CA LYS A 32 11.90 -21.52 10.85
C LYS A 32 11.52 -22.97 11.18
N ALA A 33 10.66 -23.19 12.18
CA ALA A 33 10.24 -24.53 12.61
C ALA A 33 9.16 -25.14 11.70
N HIS A 34 8.30 -24.34 11.07
CA HIS A 34 7.07 -24.83 10.44
C HIS A 34 6.91 -24.50 8.96
N ALA A 35 7.61 -23.48 8.42
CA ALA A 35 7.53 -23.12 7.01
C ALA A 35 8.80 -23.58 6.26
N PRO A 36 8.71 -24.49 5.29
CA PRO A 36 9.86 -25.06 4.59
C PRO A 36 10.81 -24.02 3.99
N TYR A 37 10.25 -22.94 3.43
CA TYR A 37 11.03 -21.84 2.90
C TYR A 37 11.90 -21.18 3.97
N PHE A 38 11.30 -20.82 5.10
CA PHE A 38 12.03 -20.13 6.17
C PHE A 38 12.97 -21.08 6.93
N ALA A 39 12.68 -22.38 6.99
CA ALA A 39 13.62 -23.38 7.50
C ALA A 39 14.92 -23.40 6.69
N GLU A 40 14.83 -23.19 5.37
CA GLU A 40 15.98 -23.13 4.47
C GLU A 40 16.73 -21.80 4.59
N VAL A 41 16.05 -20.66 4.35
CA VAL A 41 16.71 -19.37 4.22
C VAL A 41 17.18 -18.78 5.55
N LEU A 42 16.61 -19.23 6.67
CA LEU A 42 16.97 -18.80 8.02
C LEU A 42 17.73 -19.88 8.82
N ARG A 43 18.27 -20.91 8.15
CA ARG A 43 18.89 -22.08 8.84
C ARG A 43 19.93 -21.68 9.87
N ASP A 44 20.76 -20.70 9.57
CA ASP A 44 21.89 -20.23 10.39
C ASP A 44 21.52 -19.09 11.34
N VAL A 45 20.25 -18.68 11.35
CA VAL A 45 19.76 -17.58 12.21
C VAL A 45 19.37 -18.13 13.58
N ASP A 46 19.93 -17.57 14.65
CA ASP A 46 19.41 -17.77 16.02
C ASP A 46 18.28 -16.74 16.25
N PRO A 47 17.02 -17.16 16.41
CA PRO A 47 15.92 -16.23 16.64
C PRO A 47 16.12 -15.37 17.89
N ARG A 48 16.85 -15.84 18.91
CA ARG A 48 17.11 -15.12 20.16
C ARG A 48 18.10 -13.96 19.99
N ALA A 49 18.88 -13.96 18.90
CA ALA A 49 19.80 -12.89 18.56
C ALA A 49 19.10 -11.72 17.81
N LEU A 50 17.79 -11.82 17.54
CA LEU A 50 17.02 -10.77 16.86
C LEU A 50 16.48 -9.74 17.87
N ASP A 51 17.38 -9.04 18.52
CA ASP A 51 17.13 -8.07 19.60
C ASP A 51 17.12 -6.60 19.13
N SER A 52 17.31 -6.36 17.84
CA SER A 52 17.43 -5.02 17.27
C SER A 52 16.93 -4.92 15.82
N ARG A 53 16.63 -3.68 15.38
CA ARG A 53 16.32 -3.41 13.96
C ARG A 53 17.49 -3.76 13.04
N ALA A 54 18.74 -3.60 13.51
CA ALA A 54 19.93 -3.96 12.75
C ALA A 54 20.02 -5.49 12.55
N ALA A 55 19.70 -6.28 13.57
CA ALA A 55 19.65 -7.73 13.46
C ALA A 55 18.55 -8.19 12.48
N LEU A 56 17.38 -7.54 12.48
CA LEU A 56 16.34 -7.79 11.48
C LEU A 56 16.84 -7.46 10.07
N ALA A 57 17.48 -6.30 9.89
CA ALA A 57 17.98 -5.85 8.59
C ALA A 57 19.05 -6.77 7.97
N ALA A 58 19.74 -7.58 8.79
CA ALA A 58 20.70 -8.58 8.34
C ALA A 58 20.04 -9.83 7.72
N LEU A 59 18.75 -10.06 7.93
CA LEU A 59 18.05 -11.20 7.35
C LEU A 59 17.79 -10.99 5.84
N PRO A 60 17.67 -12.08 5.05
CA PRO A 60 17.33 -11.99 3.64
C PRO A 60 15.92 -11.39 3.43
N VAL A 61 15.73 -10.70 2.30
CA VAL A 61 14.42 -10.19 1.86
C VAL A 61 13.75 -11.21 0.96
N THR A 62 12.52 -11.60 1.30
CA THR A 62 11.65 -12.44 0.44
C THR A 62 10.87 -11.51 -0.49
N ARG A 63 11.11 -11.58 -1.80
CA ARG A 63 10.49 -10.64 -2.74
C ARG A 63 9.20 -11.18 -3.35
N LYS A 64 8.19 -10.33 -3.38
CA LYS A 64 6.91 -10.65 -4.04
C LYS A 64 7.11 -11.04 -5.52
N SER A 65 8.04 -10.40 -6.23
CA SER A 65 8.36 -10.70 -7.62
C SER A 65 8.88 -12.13 -7.85
N GLU A 66 9.44 -12.77 -6.83
CA GLU A 66 9.99 -14.13 -6.91
C GLU A 66 8.92 -15.22 -6.63
N LEU A 67 7.78 -14.83 -6.06
CA LEU A 67 6.76 -15.80 -5.61
C LEU A 67 6.20 -16.65 -6.74
N THR A 68 5.94 -16.07 -7.91
CA THR A 68 5.40 -16.82 -9.07
C THR A 68 6.30 -17.98 -9.49
N ALA A 69 7.62 -17.75 -9.55
CA ALA A 69 8.59 -18.79 -9.87
C ALA A 69 8.65 -19.86 -8.76
N ARG A 70 8.65 -19.41 -7.52
CA ARG A 70 8.72 -20.29 -6.35
C ARG A 70 7.47 -21.16 -6.21
N GLN A 71 6.29 -20.60 -6.40
CA GLN A 71 5.02 -21.33 -6.33
C GLN A 71 4.87 -22.37 -7.45
N LYS A 72 5.57 -22.19 -8.58
CA LYS A 72 5.66 -23.23 -9.64
C LYS A 72 6.50 -24.44 -9.20
N THR A 73 7.55 -24.22 -8.44
CA THR A 73 8.43 -25.29 -7.95
C THR A 73 7.89 -25.99 -6.71
N MET A 74 7.14 -25.29 -5.87
CA MET A 74 6.52 -25.80 -4.64
C MET A 74 5.08 -25.29 -4.52
N PRO A 75 4.13 -25.85 -5.30
CA PRO A 75 2.73 -25.38 -5.29
C PRO A 75 1.99 -25.74 -4.00
N PRO A 76 0.95 -24.99 -3.62
CA PRO A 76 0.53 -23.74 -4.25
C PRO A 76 1.21 -22.49 -3.67
N LEU A 77 1.83 -22.54 -2.47
CA LEU A 77 2.25 -21.39 -1.66
C LEU A 77 3.77 -21.20 -1.59
N GLY A 78 4.54 -21.97 -2.37
CA GLY A 78 6.00 -21.82 -2.41
C GLY A 78 6.73 -22.23 -1.14
N GLY A 79 6.07 -22.99 -0.23
CA GLY A 79 6.62 -23.38 1.06
C GLY A 79 6.69 -22.27 2.11
N LEU A 80 6.00 -21.12 1.87
CA LEU A 80 5.95 -20.02 2.84
C LEU A 80 4.91 -20.26 3.95
N ASN A 81 3.96 -21.19 3.75
CA ASN A 81 2.95 -21.52 4.76
C ASN A 81 3.51 -22.42 5.85
N ALA A 82 3.19 -22.12 7.09
CA ALA A 82 3.47 -22.96 8.26
C ALA A 82 2.30 -23.92 8.56
N THR A 83 1.07 -23.48 8.27
CA THR A 83 -0.13 -24.33 8.39
C THR A 83 -0.32 -25.14 7.10
N PRO A 84 -0.51 -26.47 7.18
CA PRO A 84 -0.85 -27.31 6.03
C PRO A 84 -2.15 -26.85 5.34
N LEU A 85 -2.30 -27.13 4.03
CA LEU A 85 -3.43 -26.65 3.22
C LEU A 85 -4.81 -26.95 3.83
N GLY A 86 -4.99 -28.13 4.41
CA GLY A 86 -6.25 -28.53 5.05
C GLY A 86 -6.58 -27.76 6.34
N GLY A 87 -5.62 -27.02 6.90
CA GLY A 87 -5.80 -26.15 8.06
C GLY A 87 -5.98 -24.67 7.71
N LEU A 88 -5.84 -24.32 6.43
CA LEU A 88 -6.12 -22.97 5.91
C LEU A 88 -7.61 -22.84 5.56
N ARG A 89 -8.11 -21.62 5.53
CA ARG A 89 -9.51 -21.36 5.23
C ARG A 89 -9.78 -21.24 3.72
N HIS A 90 -8.95 -20.44 3.03
CA HIS A 90 -9.01 -20.23 1.59
C HIS A 90 -7.60 -20.12 1.00
N ILE A 91 -7.53 -20.27 -0.33
CA ILE A 91 -6.41 -19.85 -1.15
C ILE A 91 -6.98 -18.91 -2.22
N PHE A 92 -6.38 -17.74 -2.33
CA PHE A 92 -6.72 -16.72 -3.31
C PHE A 92 -5.65 -16.66 -4.40
N GLN A 93 -5.94 -15.89 -5.43
CA GLN A 93 -4.99 -15.58 -6.48
C GLN A 93 -5.05 -14.10 -6.82
N SER A 94 -3.97 -13.38 -6.55
CA SER A 94 -3.81 -12.01 -7.01
C SER A 94 -3.10 -11.94 -8.37
N PRO A 95 -3.18 -10.77 -9.06
CA PRO A 95 -2.46 -10.62 -10.34
C PRO A 95 -0.98 -10.92 -10.22
N GLY A 96 -0.48 -11.74 -11.19
CA GLY A 96 0.92 -12.12 -11.18
C GLY A 96 1.25 -13.52 -11.71
N PRO A 97 0.44 -14.61 -11.80
CA PRO A 97 -0.52 -15.02 -10.78
C PRO A 97 0.20 -15.48 -9.50
N ILE A 98 -0.20 -14.93 -8.37
CA ILE A 98 0.38 -15.25 -7.06
C ILE A 98 -0.73 -15.79 -6.17
N HIS A 99 -0.47 -16.91 -5.46
CA HIS A 99 -1.42 -17.50 -4.52
C HIS A 99 -1.11 -17.04 -3.10
N GLU A 100 -2.14 -16.63 -2.38
CA GLU A 100 -2.10 -16.21 -0.99
C GLU A 100 -3.15 -16.98 -0.18
N PRO A 101 -2.83 -17.42 1.05
CA PRO A 101 -3.81 -18.05 1.92
C PRO A 101 -4.49 -17.05 2.85
N ASP A 102 -5.57 -17.50 3.49
CA ASP A 102 -5.99 -17.03 4.80
C ASP A 102 -6.22 -18.17 5.78
N GLY A 103 -6.28 -17.83 7.04
CA GLY A 103 -6.56 -18.75 8.13
C GLY A 103 -7.92 -18.47 8.81
N HIS A 104 -8.23 -19.24 9.85
CA HIS A 104 -9.50 -19.17 10.57
C HIS A 104 -9.56 -18.04 11.63
N GLY A 105 -8.49 -17.27 11.79
CA GLY A 105 -8.46 -16.17 12.76
C GLY A 105 -9.48 -15.08 12.45
N ALA A 106 -10.15 -14.58 13.47
CA ALA A 106 -10.99 -13.39 13.32
C ALA A 106 -10.11 -12.19 12.93
N ASP A 107 -10.46 -11.50 11.84
CA ASP A 107 -9.68 -10.38 11.30
C ASP A 107 -8.21 -10.77 10.99
N TRP A 108 -8.04 -11.89 10.28
CA TRP A 108 -6.72 -12.45 9.95
C TRP A 108 -5.79 -11.44 9.29
N TRP A 109 -6.33 -10.51 8.49
CA TRP A 109 -5.58 -9.43 7.83
C TRP A 109 -5.44 -8.14 8.66
N ARG A 110 -6.04 -8.06 9.88
CA ARG A 110 -5.95 -6.94 10.85
C ARG A 110 -6.62 -5.64 10.37
N ILE A 111 -7.63 -5.74 9.52
CA ILE A 111 -8.32 -4.59 8.88
C ILE A 111 -9.17 -3.80 9.88
N ALA A 112 -9.65 -4.42 10.96
CA ALA A 112 -10.53 -3.78 11.94
C ALA A 112 -9.93 -2.49 12.52
N ARG A 113 -8.62 -2.43 12.73
CA ARG A 113 -7.92 -1.25 13.25
C ARG A 113 -8.06 -0.04 12.30
N ALA A 114 -7.84 -0.25 11.00
CA ALA A 114 -8.01 0.79 10.00
C ALA A 114 -9.47 1.25 9.89
N MET A 115 -10.42 0.30 9.92
CA MET A 115 -11.85 0.61 9.92
C MET A 115 -12.26 1.41 11.16
N PHE A 116 -11.77 1.02 12.34
CA PHE A 116 -12.04 1.75 13.58
C PHE A 116 -11.52 3.19 13.51
N ALA A 117 -10.30 3.39 13.00
CA ALA A 117 -9.71 4.71 12.79
C ALA A 117 -10.49 5.55 11.77
N ALA A 118 -11.08 4.91 10.74
CA ALA A 118 -11.99 5.55 9.77
C ALA A 118 -13.39 5.83 10.35
N GLY A 119 -13.66 5.43 11.59
CA GLY A 119 -14.91 5.73 12.31
C GLY A 119 -15.99 4.66 12.22
N PHE A 120 -15.67 3.46 11.71
CA PHE A 120 -16.61 2.33 11.74
C PHE A 120 -16.86 1.88 13.17
N ARG A 121 -18.09 1.55 13.50
CA ARG A 121 -18.50 1.14 14.86
C ARG A 121 -19.48 -0.02 14.81
N SER A 122 -19.60 -0.73 15.93
CA SER A 122 -20.60 -1.80 16.09
C SER A 122 -22.00 -1.30 15.73
N GLY A 123 -22.71 -2.10 14.97
CA GLY A 123 -24.05 -1.78 14.45
C GLY A 123 -24.07 -1.03 13.10
N ASP A 124 -22.92 -0.58 12.59
CA ASP A 124 -22.88 -0.02 11.23
C ASP A 124 -23.20 -1.09 10.17
N LEU A 125 -23.95 -0.69 9.14
CA LEU A 125 -24.01 -1.43 7.89
C LEU A 125 -22.89 -0.92 6.95
N VAL A 126 -21.99 -1.82 6.58
CA VAL A 126 -20.87 -1.57 5.67
C VAL A 126 -21.22 -2.04 4.27
N TYR A 127 -21.16 -1.15 3.29
CA TYR A 127 -21.31 -1.47 1.89
C TYR A 127 -19.95 -1.79 1.30
N ASN A 128 -19.66 -3.08 1.05
CA ASN A 128 -18.34 -3.55 0.62
C ASN A 128 -18.33 -3.87 -0.87
N THR A 129 -17.61 -3.06 -1.66
CA THR A 129 -17.52 -3.20 -3.12
C THR A 129 -16.22 -3.82 -3.61
N PHE A 130 -15.34 -4.27 -2.72
CA PHE A 130 -14.19 -5.07 -3.13
C PHE A 130 -14.62 -6.43 -3.67
N SER A 131 -13.80 -6.97 -4.58
CA SER A 131 -14.06 -8.28 -5.19
C SER A 131 -14.04 -9.39 -4.14
N TYR A 132 -15.02 -10.29 -4.26
CA TYR A 132 -15.08 -11.56 -3.53
C TYR A 132 -14.61 -12.75 -4.40
N HIS A 133 -14.14 -12.47 -5.62
CA HIS A 133 -13.69 -13.48 -6.58
C HIS A 133 -12.18 -13.38 -6.77
N PHE A 134 -11.50 -14.53 -6.78
CA PHE A 134 -10.06 -14.72 -6.95
C PHE A 134 -9.23 -14.03 -5.87
N THR A 135 -9.35 -12.72 -5.70
CA THR A 135 -8.58 -11.93 -4.72
C THR A 135 -9.28 -11.88 -3.36
N PRO A 136 -8.53 -11.73 -2.26
CA PRO A 136 -9.12 -11.74 -0.92
C PRO A 136 -9.79 -10.41 -0.52
N ALA A 137 -9.71 -9.35 -1.32
CA ALA A 137 -9.98 -7.97 -0.87
C ALA A 137 -11.38 -7.79 -0.23
N GLY A 138 -12.43 -8.42 -0.80
CA GLY A 138 -13.78 -8.41 -0.22
C GLY A 138 -13.81 -9.06 1.16
N MET A 139 -13.22 -10.26 1.28
CA MET A 139 -13.18 -11.01 2.54
C MET A 139 -12.28 -10.34 3.59
N MET A 140 -11.21 -9.66 3.17
CA MET A 140 -10.36 -8.85 4.06
C MET A 140 -11.18 -7.78 4.77
N MET A 141 -11.91 -6.97 4.00
CA MET A 141 -12.75 -5.90 4.55
C MET A 141 -13.89 -6.44 5.40
N GLU A 142 -14.50 -7.52 4.95
CA GLU A 142 -15.59 -8.17 5.70
C GLU A 142 -15.11 -8.69 7.05
N SER A 143 -13.94 -9.33 7.12
CA SER A 143 -13.38 -9.83 8.38
C SER A 143 -13.12 -8.70 9.39
N GLY A 144 -12.58 -7.57 8.92
CA GLY A 144 -12.37 -6.38 9.76
C GLY A 144 -13.68 -5.77 10.25
N ALA A 145 -14.68 -5.66 9.37
CA ALA A 145 -16.01 -5.16 9.72
C ALA A 145 -16.72 -6.06 10.77
N HIS A 146 -16.70 -7.37 10.57
CA HIS A 146 -17.25 -8.33 11.53
C HIS A 146 -16.53 -8.27 12.89
N ARG A 147 -15.21 -8.08 12.89
CA ARG A 147 -14.43 -7.90 14.14
C ARG A 147 -14.90 -6.69 14.95
N LEU A 148 -15.40 -5.64 14.28
CA LEU A 148 -15.97 -4.45 14.93
C LEU A 148 -17.44 -4.61 15.32
N GLY A 149 -18.12 -5.71 14.93
CA GLY A 149 -19.55 -5.89 15.13
C GLY A 149 -20.41 -5.15 14.12
N CYS A 150 -19.88 -4.89 12.92
CA CYS A 150 -20.63 -4.35 11.80
C CYS A 150 -21.37 -5.46 11.03
N CYS A 151 -22.46 -5.10 10.38
CA CYS A 151 -23.09 -5.90 9.34
C CYS A 151 -22.49 -5.53 7.98
N VAL A 152 -22.32 -6.48 7.07
CA VAL A 152 -21.73 -6.24 5.75
C VAL A 152 -22.72 -6.59 4.65
N PHE A 153 -22.90 -5.69 3.68
CA PHE A 153 -23.51 -6.00 2.39
C PHE A 153 -22.38 -6.30 1.38
N PRO A 154 -22.23 -7.57 0.93
CA PRO A 154 -21.14 -7.98 0.06
C PRO A 154 -21.47 -7.66 -1.41
N ALA A 155 -21.41 -6.37 -1.78
CA ALA A 155 -21.80 -5.88 -3.09
C ALA A 155 -20.86 -6.33 -4.22
N GLY A 156 -19.56 -6.39 -3.92
CA GLY A 156 -18.56 -6.74 -4.94
C GLY A 156 -18.41 -5.67 -6.01
N VAL A 157 -17.89 -6.06 -7.17
CA VAL A 157 -17.57 -5.16 -8.29
C VAL A 157 -18.67 -5.18 -9.36
N GLY A 158 -18.78 -4.11 -10.14
CA GLY A 158 -19.69 -4.01 -11.30
C GLY A 158 -21.15 -3.72 -10.93
N GLN A 159 -22.08 -3.96 -11.85
CA GLN A 159 -23.54 -3.81 -11.67
C GLN A 159 -23.96 -2.44 -11.09
N THR A 160 -23.38 -1.35 -11.58
CA THR A 160 -23.48 -0.01 -10.98
C THR A 160 -24.91 0.42 -10.65
N GLU A 161 -25.88 0.23 -11.55
CA GLU A 161 -27.27 0.65 -11.32
C GLU A 161 -27.94 -0.16 -10.19
N SER A 162 -27.77 -1.49 -10.18
CA SER A 162 -28.27 -2.35 -9.11
C SER A 162 -27.66 -1.99 -7.76
N GLN A 163 -26.36 -1.66 -7.74
CA GLN A 163 -25.66 -1.23 -6.54
C GLN A 163 -26.21 0.10 -6.01
N VAL A 164 -26.45 1.07 -6.89
CA VAL A 164 -27.04 2.36 -6.49
C VAL A 164 -28.45 2.17 -5.90
N GLN A 165 -29.28 1.32 -6.50
CA GLN A 165 -30.60 0.98 -5.97
C GLN A 165 -30.50 0.32 -4.59
N ALA A 166 -29.56 -0.62 -4.43
CA ALA A 166 -29.32 -1.27 -3.14
C ALA A 166 -28.82 -0.28 -2.07
N MET A 167 -27.88 0.62 -2.40
CA MET A 167 -27.41 1.66 -1.48
C MET A 167 -28.55 2.59 -1.05
N ALA A 168 -29.40 3.01 -1.99
CA ALA A 168 -30.55 3.86 -1.69
C ALA A 168 -31.60 3.16 -0.81
N SER A 169 -31.77 1.86 -0.97
CA SER A 169 -32.71 1.07 -0.15
C SER A 169 -32.14 0.76 1.24
N LEU A 170 -30.89 0.37 1.32
CA LEU A 170 -30.23 -0.09 2.55
C LEU A 170 -29.71 1.04 3.43
N GLN A 171 -29.45 2.23 2.87
CA GLN A 171 -28.87 3.38 3.57
C GLN A 171 -27.65 3.02 4.44
N PRO A 172 -26.59 2.38 3.88
CA PRO A 172 -25.43 1.99 4.68
C PRO A 172 -24.76 3.19 5.32
N ALA A 173 -24.22 3.02 6.54
CA ALA A 173 -23.49 4.06 7.26
C ALA A 173 -22.05 4.21 6.78
N ALA A 174 -21.47 3.14 6.23
CA ALA A 174 -20.05 3.04 5.89
C ALA A 174 -19.83 2.35 4.54
N TYR A 175 -18.74 2.70 3.86
CA TYR A 175 -18.32 2.11 2.59
C TYR A 175 -16.92 1.53 2.70
N ALA A 176 -16.68 0.40 2.05
CA ALA A 176 -15.37 -0.18 1.82
C ALA A 176 -15.19 -0.49 0.32
N GLY A 177 -14.15 0.02 -0.32
CA GLY A 177 -13.94 -0.14 -1.76
C GLY A 177 -12.84 0.75 -2.30
N THR A 178 -12.81 0.90 -3.64
CA THR A 178 -11.90 1.88 -4.27
C THR A 178 -12.54 3.28 -4.28
N PRO A 179 -11.74 4.35 -4.22
CA PRO A 179 -12.28 5.71 -4.23
C PRO A 179 -12.97 6.05 -5.55
N SER A 180 -12.45 5.59 -6.68
CA SER A 180 -13.06 5.83 -8.00
C SER A 180 -14.45 5.19 -8.13
N PHE A 181 -14.62 3.97 -7.61
CA PHE A 181 -15.90 3.28 -7.67
C PHE A 181 -16.93 3.89 -6.73
N LEU A 182 -16.53 4.36 -5.55
CA LEU A 182 -17.42 5.15 -4.68
C LEU A 182 -17.94 6.40 -5.39
N LYS A 183 -17.02 7.15 -6.06
CA LYS A 183 -17.42 8.32 -6.84
C LYS A 183 -18.42 7.96 -7.91
N LEU A 184 -18.16 6.92 -8.71
CA LEU A 184 -19.05 6.44 -9.76
C LEU A 184 -20.46 6.10 -9.23
N LEU A 185 -20.56 5.41 -8.09
CA LEU A 185 -21.82 5.05 -7.47
C LEU A 185 -22.62 6.30 -7.04
N LEU A 186 -21.96 7.28 -6.45
CA LEU A 186 -22.61 8.52 -6.01
C LEU A 186 -23.07 9.37 -7.19
N GLU A 187 -22.25 9.54 -8.23
CA GLU A 187 -22.62 10.24 -9.47
C GLU A 187 -23.81 9.56 -10.16
N LYS A 188 -23.80 8.22 -10.23
CA LYS A 188 -24.91 7.47 -10.81
C LYS A 188 -26.18 7.59 -9.96
N GLY A 189 -26.02 7.67 -8.65
CA GLY A 189 -27.15 7.96 -7.72
C GLY A 189 -27.77 9.33 -8.01
N ASP A 190 -26.95 10.37 -8.17
CA ASP A 190 -27.38 11.72 -8.53
C ASP A 190 -28.17 11.72 -9.86
N GLU A 191 -27.65 11.02 -10.90
CA GLU A 191 -28.33 10.87 -12.20
C GLU A 191 -29.71 10.21 -12.09
N LEU A 192 -29.85 9.19 -11.23
CA LEU A 192 -31.09 8.43 -11.04
C LEU A 192 -32.03 9.06 -10.01
N GLY A 193 -31.66 10.18 -9.39
CA GLY A 193 -32.43 10.80 -8.30
C GLY A 193 -32.49 9.95 -7.03
N LEU A 194 -31.53 9.02 -6.87
CA LEU A 194 -31.41 8.13 -5.72
C LEU A 194 -30.30 8.66 -4.80
N SER A 195 -30.56 8.66 -3.49
CA SER A 195 -29.58 9.16 -2.53
C SER A 195 -29.31 8.17 -1.40
N CYS A 196 -28.07 8.12 -0.96
CA CYS A 196 -27.64 7.37 0.22
C CYS A 196 -27.22 8.37 1.33
N LYS A 197 -28.20 8.95 2.02
CA LYS A 197 -27.98 9.93 3.10
C LYS A 197 -27.34 9.32 4.35
N GLY A 198 -27.45 8.01 4.52
CA GLY A 198 -26.84 7.27 5.62
C GLY A 198 -25.31 7.20 5.53
N LEU A 199 -24.74 7.30 4.31
CA LEU A 199 -23.30 7.15 4.09
C LEU A 199 -22.54 8.38 4.56
N THR A 200 -21.75 8.23 5.62
CA THR A 200 -21.00 9.31 6.26
C THR A 200 -19.50 9.05 6.35
N LYS A 201 -19.07 7.83 6.10
CA LYS A 201 -17.67 7.40 6.26
C LYS A 201 -17.30 6.32 5.24
N ALA A 202 -16.02 6.30 4.85
CA ALA A 202 -15.48 5.29 3.97
C ALA A 202 -14.04 4.96 4.33
N LEU A 203 -13.67 3.69 4.17
CA LEU A 203 -12.28 3.23 4.13
C LEU A 203 -11.97 2.76 2.70
N VAL A 204 -11.01 3.40 2.05
CA VAL A 204 -10.66 3.10 0.66
C VAL A 204 -9.24 2.59 0.54
N SER A 205 -9.01 1.76 -0.49
CA SER A 205 -7.68 1.21 -0.82
C SER A 205 -7.63 0.78 -2.29
N GLY A 206 -6.46 0.30 -2.73
CA GLY A 206 -6.24 -0.22 -4.09
C GLY A 206 -5.98 0.85 -5.15
N GLU A 207 -6.29 2.11 -4.86
CA GLU A 207 -6.07 3.27 -5.74
C GLU A 207 -5.66 4.49 -4.91
N ALA A 208 -5.04 5.45 -5.58
CA ALA A 208 -4.76 6.74 -4.96
C ALA A 208 -6.07 7.53 -4.70
N LEU A 209 -6.10 8.28 -3.61
CA LEU A 209 -7.17 9.25 -3.30
C LEU A 209 -6.60 10.68 -3.46
N PRO A 210 -6.70 11.30 -4.64
CA PRO A 210 -6.21 12.66 -4.86
C PRO A 210 -6.92 13.67 -3.94
N PRO A 211 -6.26 14.78 -3.56
CA PRO A 211 -6.87 15.83 -2.72
C PRO A 211 -8.20 16.35 -3.26
N SER A 212 -8.30 16.53 -4.59
CA SER A 212 -9.56 16.97 -5.24
C SER A 212 -10.70 15.99 -5.05
N LEU A 213 -10.43 14.68 -5.16
CA LEU A 213 -11.45 13.65 -4.95
C LEU A 213 -11.83 13.56 -3.47
N ARG A 214 -10.89 13.70 -2.55
CA ARG A 214 -11.17 13.77 -1.12
C ARG A 214 -12.07 14.97 -0.78
N ALA A 215 -11.78 16.15 -1.34
CA ALA A 215 -12.60 17.35 -1.18
C ALA A 215 -14.03 17.12 -1.70
N TRP A 216 -14.17 16.51 -2.87
CA TRP A 216 -15.45 16.16 -3.47
C TRP A 216 -16.33 15.26 -2.57
N PHE A 217 -15.73 14.28 -1.87
CA PHE A 217 -16.43 13.46 -0.88
C PHE A 217 -16.79 14.26 0.38
N THR A 218 -15.86 15.13 0.84
CA THR A 218 -16.09 15.96 2.04
C THR A 218 -17.26 16.92 1.85
N GLU A 219 -17.40 17.52 0.67
CA GLU A 219 -18.53 18.38 0.29
C GLU A 219 -19.87 17.64 0.34
N ARG A 220 -19.85 16.31 0.15
CA ARG A 220 -21.01 15.42 0.28
C ARG A 220 -21.24 14.88 1.71
N GLY A 221 -20.46 15.37 2.67
CA GLY A 221 -20.56 14.91 4.06
C GLY A 221 -19.93 13.52 4.31
N ILE A 222 -19.16 12.98 3.36
CA ILE A 222 -18.53 11.66 3.48
C ILE A 222 -17.07 11.83 3.85
N ARG A 223 -16.70 11.35 5.04
CA ARG A 223 -15.30 11.30 5.46
C ARG A 223 -14.63 10.05 4.89
N VAL A 224 -13.63 10.24 4.04
CA VAL A 224 -12.89 9.14 3.41
C VAL A 224 -11.48 9.07 3.98
N GLN A 225 -11.08 7.88 4.41
CA GLN A 225 -9.71 7.56 4.83
C GLN A 225 -9.16 6.40 4.02
N GLN A 226 -7.84 6.38 3.84
CA GLN A 226 -7.14 5.34 3.10
C GLN A 226 -6.48 4.33 4.03
N MET A 227 -6.32 3.12 3.53
CA MET A 227 -5.39 2.15 4.10
C MET A 227 -4.41 1.65 3.03
N TYR A 228 -3.24 1.24 3.50
CA TYR A 228 -2.24 0.53 2.73
C TYR A 228 -2.13 -0.90 3.24
N GLY A 229 -2.28 -1.83 2.34
CA GLY A 229 -2.18 -3.26 2.60
C GLY A 229 -2.08 -4.07 1.32
N SER A 230 -1.79 -5.33 1.44
CA SER A 230 -1.76 -6.29 0.32
C SER A 230 -2.43 -7.60 0.68
N ALA A 231 -2.75 -8.40 -0.34
CA ALA A 231 -3.33 -9.73 -0.16
C ALA A 231 -2.45 -10.63 0.71
N ASP A 232 -1.12 -10.54 0.54
CA ASP A 232 -0.15 -11.35 1.27
C ASP A 232 0.00 -10.94 2.73
N VAL A 233 0.13 -9.62 2.95
CA VAL A 233 0.52 -9.05 4.25
C VAL A 233 -0.69 -8.69 5.10
N GLY A 234 -1.82 -8.31 4.49
CA GLY A 234 -2.92 -7.63 5.16
C GLY A 234 -2.61 -6.14 5.38
N LEU A 235 -3.10 -5.57 6.50
CA LEU A 235 -2.88 -4.17 6.85
C LEU A 235 -1.40 -3.89 7.12
N ILE A 236 -0.88 -2.84 6.49
CA ILE A 236 0.47 -2.33 6.73
C ILE A 236 0.40 -0.98 7.45
N ALA A 237 -0.41 -0.04 6.92
CA ALA A 237 -0.59 1.28 7.51
C ALA A 237 -1.96 1.86 7.14
N TYR A 238 -2.41 2.87 7.87
CA TYR A 238 -3.72 3.48 7.69
C TYR A 238 -3.71 4.96 8.05
N GLU A 239 -4.56 5.71 7.37
CA GLU A 239 -4.80 7.11 7.69
C GLU A 239 -5.59 7.27 8.98
N THR A 240 -5.37 8.38 9.64
CA THR A 240 -6.13 8.84 10.80
C THR A 240 -6.60 10.28 10.59
N GLN A 241 -7.46 10.78 11.45
CA GLN A 241 -7.95 12.16 11.36
C GLN A 241 -6.84 13.23 11.59
N GLY A 242 -5.66 12.81 12.04
CA GLY A 242 -4.54 13.70 12.31
C GLY A 242 -3.81 14.22 11.07
N GLY A 243 -3.94 13.57 9.91
CA GLY A 243 -3.39 14.04 8.64
C GLY A 243 -1.86 14.07 8.51
N ASP A 244 -1.12 13.48 9.44
CA ASP A 244 0.36 13.47 9.48
C ASP A 244 0.91 12.08 9.12
N GLY A 245 0.69 11.66 7.89
CA GLY A 245 1.10 10.36 7.39
C GLY A 245 0.14 9.22 7.77
N TRP A 246 0.52 7.99 7.39
CA TRP A 246 -0.24 6.77 7.64
C TRP A 246 0.40 5.97 8.78
N VAL A 247 -0.35 5.76 9.84
CA VAL A 247 0.12 5.05 11.04
C VAL A 247 0.35 3.58 10.70
N VAL A 248 1.52 3.05 11.01
CA VAL A 248 1.87 1.64 10.82
C VAL A 248 1.03 0.76 11.76
N ASP A 249 0.57 -0.40 11.27
CA ASP A 249 -0.15 -1.37 12.10
C ASP A 249 0.72 -1.90 13.25
N GLU A 250 0.08 -2.19 14.37
CA GLU A 250 0.76 -2.60 15.62
C GLU A 250 1.36 -4.01 15.59
N ASN A 251 1.01 -4.82 14.57
CA ASN A 251 1.47 -6.20 14.42
C ASN A 251 2.36 -6.41 13.18
N VAL A 252 2.98 -5.34 12.68
CA VAL A 252 3.98 -5.44 11.63
C VAL A 252 5.24 -4.65 11.99
N LEU A 253 6.37 -5.12 11.51
CA LEU A 253 7.60 -4.35 11.42
C LEU A 253 7.77 -3.90 9.99
N VAL A 254 7.84 -2.58 9.77
CA VAL A 254 8.11 -1.99 8.47
C VAL A 254 9.55 -1.51 8.43
N GLU A 255 10.20 -1.79 7.32
CA GLU A 255 11.51 -1.25 6.92
C GLU A 255 11.35 -0.53 5.58
N ILE A 256 12.10 0.52 5.36
CA ILE A 256 12.27 1.15 4.05
C ILE A 256 13.69 0.83 3.61
N VAL A 257 13.82 0.08 2.52
CA VAL A 257 15.13 -0.38 2.04
C VAL A 257 15.44 0.16 0.64
N GLU A 258 16.71 0.10 0.24
CA GLU A 258 17.10 0.39 -1.14
C GLU A 258 16.27 -0.46 -2.12
N PRO A 259 15.62 0.14 -3.14
CA PRO A 259 14.82 -0.63 -4.09
C PRO A 259 15.62 -1.75 -4.75
N GLY A 260 15.14 -2.99 -4.65
CA GLY A 260 15.88 -4.18 -5.08
C GLY A 260 17.03 -4.61 -4.18
N GLY A 261 17.39 -3.81 -3.16
CA GLY A 261 18.43 -4.07 -2.17
C GLY A 261 17.90 -4.62 -0.85
N THR A 262 18.75 -4.71 0.16
CA THR A 262 18.41 -5.21 1.49
C THR A 262 18.72 -4.20 2.60
N GLN A 263 19.46 -3.14 2.26
CA GLN A 263 19.95 -2.17 3.24
C GLN A 263 18.89 -1.12 3.54
N PRO A 264 18.67 -0.78 4.81
CA PRO A 264 17.74 0.29 5.19
C PRO A 264 18.16 1.64 4.59
N MET A 265 17.16 2.40 4.14
CA MET A 265 17.33 3.79 3.70
C MET A 265 17.47 4.71 4.91
N PRO A 266 18.15 5.86 4.76
CA PRO A 266 18.11 6.92 5.75
C PRO A 266 16.67 7.37 6.06
N ASP A 267 16.43 7.84 7.30
CA ASP A 267 15.10 8.27 7.73
C ASP A 267 14.56 9.42 6.84
N GLY A 268 13.31 9.27 6.43
CA GLY A 268 12.63 10.22 5.54
C GLY A 268 12.94 10.06 4.04
N GLU A 269 13.89 9.20 3.65
CA GLU A 269 14.18 8.90 2.24
C GLU A 269 13.25 7.81 1.70
N THR A 270 12.97 7.90 0.38
CA THR A 270 12.08 6.94 -0.30
C THR A 270 12.82 5.66 -0.65
N GLY A 271 12.21 4.52 -0.33
CA GLY A 271 12.71 3.19 -0.68
C GLY A 271 11.60 2.16 -0.78
N GLU A 272 11.97 0.91 -1.00
CA GLU A 272 11.03 -0.22 -1.06
C GLU A 272 10.52 -0.57 0.34
N VAL A 273 9.22 -0.78 0.44
CA VAL A 273 8.57 -1.22 1.67
C VAL A 273 8.80 -2.70 1.87
N VAL A 274 9.47 -3.05 2.96
CA VAL A 274 9.69 -4.42 3.41
C VAL A 274 8.93 -4.62 4.72
N VAL A 275 8.18 -5.71 4.83
CA VAL A 275 7.28 -5.96 5.96
C VAL A 275 7.57 -7.32 6.60
N THR A 276 7.67 -7.33 7.92
CA THR A 276 7.62 -8.56 8.71
C THR A 276 6.30 -8.59 9.46
N VAL A 277 5.48 -9.63 9.22
CA VAL A 277 4.19 -9.82 9.87
C VAL A 277 4.40 -10.56 11.19
N LEU A 278 3.89 -10.01 12.27
CA LEU A 278 4.02 -10.58 13.60
C LEU A 278 2.72 -11.28 14.03
N GLY A 279 2.87 -12.43 14.69
CA GLY A 279 1.72 -13.17 15.21
C GLY A 279 0.89 -13.92 14.17
N ASN A 280 1.31 -13.98 12.90
CA ASN A 280 0.69 -14.83 11.89
C ASN A 280 1.34 -16.23 11.94
N GLY A 281 0.59 -17.21 12.47
CA GLY A 281 1.03 -18.60 12.55
C GLY A 281 0.81 -19.39 11.28
N ASP A 282 -0.06 -18.93 10.37
CA ASP A 282 -0.42 -19.66 9.15
C ASP A 282 0.53 -19.38 7.99
N TYR A 283 0.84 -18.10 7.80
CA TYR A 283 1.66 -17.59 6.70
C TYR A 283 2.66 -16.56 7.23
N PRO A 284 3.76 -17.02 7.87
CA PRO A 284 4.69 -16.15 8.60
C PRO A 284 5.63 -15.44 7.62
N LEU A 285 5.27 -14.25 7.18
CA LEU A 285 6.09 -13.44 6.29
C LEU A 285 7.17 -12.68 7.09
N ILE A 286 8.44 -12.99 6.80
CA ILE A 286 9.63 -12.34 7.38
C ILE A 286 10.33 -11.55 6.29
N ARG A 287 10.55 -10.24 6.51
CA ARG A 287 11.15 -9.31 5.56
C ARG A 287 10.61 -9.47 4.14
N PHE A 288 9.31 -9.33 4.00
CA PHE A 288 8.62 -9.46 2.72
C PHE A 288 8.68 -8.14 1.95
N GLY A 289 9.40 -8.12 0.83
CA GLY A 289 9.49 -6.98 -0.09
C GLY A 289 8.23 -6.89 -0.94
N THR A 290 7.44 -5.85 -0.70
CA THR A 290 6.13 -5.65 -1.34
C THR A 290 6.22 -5.25 -2.81
N GLY A 291 7.37 -4.69 -3.21
CA GLY A 291 7.56 -4.03 -4.50
C GLY A 291 6.91 -2.64 -4.57
N ASP A 292 6.46 -2.08 -3.44
CA ASP A 292 5.93 -0.71 -3.34
C ASP A 292 6.96 0.23 -2.72
N LEU A 293 6.85 1.52 -3.04
CA LEU A 293 7.69 2.57 -2.50
C LEU A 293 6.95 3.38 -1.43
N SER A 294 7.66 3.71 -0.36
CA SER A 294 7.26 4.66 0.65
C SER A 294 8.47 5.30 1.32
N ALA A 295 8.22 6.17 2.30
CA ALA A 295 9.21 6.71 3.21
C ALA A 295 8.59 6.86 4.60
N PHE A 296 9.39 6.82 5.66
CA PHE A 296 8.89 7.24 6.96
C PHE A 296 8.71 8.77 7.02
N VAL A 297 7.74 9.20 7.79
CA VAL A 297 7.65 10.61 8.22
C VAL A 297 8.76 10.84 9.24
N ALA A 298 9.68 11.75 8.95
CA ALA A 298 10.86 11.99 9.78
C ALA A 298 10.51 12.27 11.25
N GLY A 299 11.20 11.59 12.17
CA GLY A 299 10.97 11.68 13.62
C GLY A 299 9.63 11.13 14.10
N SER A 300 8.94 10.34 13.28
CA SER A 300 7.64 9.77 13.66
C SER A 300 7.76 8.59 14.64
N ASP A 301 8.92 8.04 14.82
CA ASP A 301 9.26 7.02 15.80
C ASP A 301 9.34 7.58 17.25
N GLU A 302 9.64 8.87 17.38
CA GLU A 302 9.75 9.56 18.68
C GLU A 302 8.55 10.46 18.98
N ARG A 303 7.85 10.93 17.93
CA ARG A 303 6.76 11.91 18.04
C ARG A 303 5.39 11.27 17.71
N ALA A 304 4.48 11.33 18.67
CA ALA A 304 3.09 10.92 18.45
C ALA A 304 2.43 11.68 17.29
N SER A 305 1.51 11.01 16.61
CA SER A 305 0.62 11.64 15.62
C SER A 305 -0.28 12.69 16.31
N PRO A 306 -0.77 13.71 15.59
CA PRO A 306 -1.76 14.65 16.12
C PRO A 306 -3.03 13.99 16.69
N CYS A 307 -3.37 12.77 16.24
CA CYS A 307 -4.45 11.98 16.81
C CYS A 307 -4.08 11.20 18.10
N GLY A 308 -2.85 11.33 18.60
CA GLY A 308 -2.35 10.67 19.81
C GLY A 308 -1.78 9.26 19.61
N ARG A 309 -1.85 8.69 18.42
CA ARG A 309 -1.20 7.41 18.10
C ARG A 309 0.31 7.59 18.06
N THR A 310 1.03 6.62 18.60
CA THR A 310 2.46 6.73 18.87
C THR A 310 3.33 5.82 17.99
N ASN A 311 2.74 5.08 17.02
CA ASN A 311 3.52 4.28 16.09
C ASN A 311 4.11 5.14 14.97
N GLN A 312 5.17 4.62 14.32
CA GLN A 312 5.78 5.24 13.14
C GLN A 312 4.73 5.49 12.05
N ARG A 313 5.00 6.48 11.20
CA ARG A 313 4.11 6.85 10.11
C ARG A 313 4.82 6.81 8.76
N LEU A 314 4.12 6.28 7.76
CA LEU A 314 4.54 6.31 6.37
C LEU A 314 3.98 7.56 5.68
N LYS A 315 4.71 8.10 4.70
CA LYS A 315 4.24 9.21 3.84
C LYS A 315 3.11 8.81 2.88
N GLY A 316 2.71 7.54 2.89
CA GLY A 316 1.75 6.96 1.98
C GLY A 316 2.40 6.14 0.88
N TRP A 317 1.62 5.72 -0.10
CA TRP A 317 2.11 5.00 -1.27
C TRP A 317 2.71 5.98 -2.29
N LEU A 318 3.98 5.79 -2.66
CA LEU A 318 4.74 6.69 -3.53
C LEU A 318 5.02 6.08 -4.93
N GLY A 319 4.57 4.87 -5.18
CA GLY A 319 4.73 4.19 -6.46
C GLY A 319 5.20 2.74 -6.32
N ARG A 320 5.62 2.17 -7.44
CA ARG A 320 6.14 0.80 -7.52
C ARG A 320 7.67 0.81 -7.59
N ALA A 321 8.30 -0.10 -6.86
CA ALA A 321 9.76 -0.26 -6.86
C ALA A 321 10.30 -0.80 -8.20
N ASP A 322 9.51 -1.60 -8.91
CA ASP A 322 9.84 -2.12 -10.25
C ASP A 322 9.82 -1.05 -11.35
N GLN A 323 9.28 0.14 -11.08
CA GLN A 323 9.37 1.32 -11.94
C GLN A 323 10.45 2.31 -11.48
N THR A 324 11.28 1.93 -10.52
CA THR A 324 12.40 2.76 -10.07
C THR A 324 13.61 2.46 -10.93
N THR A 325 14.31 3.51 -11.37
CA THR A 325 15.56 3.37 -12.11
C THR A 325 16.66 4.22 -11.47
N LYS A 326 17.91 3.79 -11.60
CA LYS A 326 19.09 4.53 -11.12
C LYS A 326 19.66 5.37 -12.25
N VAL A 327 19.65 6.69 -12.09
CA VAL A 327 20.17 7.65 -13.07
C VAL A 327 21.35 8.40 -12.43
N LYS A 328 22.55 8.30 -13.02
CA LYS A 328 23.76 8.95 -12.48
C LYS A 328 23.97 8.68 -10.98
N GLY A 329 23.70 7.44 -10.53
CA GLY A 329 23.86 7.03 -9.15
C GLY A 329 22.69 7.35 -8.21
N MET A 330 21.69 8.10 -8.65
CA MET A 330 20.49 8.46 -7.86
C MET A 330 19.27 7.68 -8.30
N PHE A 331 18.45 7.25 -7.35
CA PHE A 331 17.17 6.61 -7.66
C PHE A 331 16.14 7.65 -8.12
N VAL A 332 15.50 7.35 -9.24
CA VAL A 332 14.35 8.09 -9.75
C VAL A 332 13.12 7.18 -9.70
N HIS A 333 12.03 7.67 -9.11
CA HIS A 333 10.83 6.87 -8.86
C HIS A 333 9.55 7.58 -9.33
N PRO A 334 8.45 6.85 -9.60
CA PRO A 334 7.22 7.40 -10.16
C PRO A 334 6.63 8.57 -9.39
N GLY A 335 6.75 8.59 -8.06
CA GLY A 335 6.26 9.69 -7.22
C GLY A 335 6.92 11.03 -7.53
N GLN A 336 8.19 11.04 -7.93
CA GLN A 336 8.88 12.26 -8.35
C GLN A 336 8.36 12.77 -9.70
N VAL A 337 8.07 11.88 -10.64
CA VAL A 337 7.41 12.27 -11.91
C VAL A 337 6.03 12.86 -11.64
N GLY A 338 5.24 12.22 -10.77
CA GLY A 338 3.94 12.73 -10.36
C GLY A 338 4.00 14.10 -9.68
N GLU A 339 5.06 14.37 -8.88
CA GLU A 339 5.28 15.70 -8.27
C GLU A 339 5.56 16.76 -9.32
N VAL A 340 6.40 16.45 -10.32
CA VAL A 340 6.66 17.39 -11.43
C VAL A 340 5.36 17.69 -12.19
N VAL A 341 4.58 16.67 -12.53
CA VAL A 341 3.29 16.83 -13.24
C VAL A 341 2.33 17.71 -12.43
N ARG A 342 2.21 17.52 -11.12
CA ARG A 342 1.34 18.32 -10.26
C ARG A 342 1.68 19.83 -10.23
N ARG A 343 2.93 20.18 -10.46
CA ARG A 343 3.38 21.58 -10.52
C ARG A 343 3.01 22.26 -11.84
N HIS A 344 2.66 21.49 -12.86
CA HIS A 344 2.36 21.96 -14.21
C HIS A 344 0.98 21.47 -14.67
N PRO A 345 -0.11 22.18 -14.34
CA PRO A 345 -1.48 21.77 -14.68
C PRO A 345 -1.75 21.60 -16.19
N GLU A 346 -0.89 22.19 -17.02
CA GLU A 346 -0.94 22.02 -18.48
C GLU A 346 -0.57 20.62 -18.94
N VAL A 347 0.17 19.84 -18.11
CA VAL A 347 0.61 18.47 -18.41
C VAL A 347 -0.49 17.51 -18.00
N ARG A 348 -1.09 16.83 -18.97
CA ARG A 348 -2.16 15.82 -18.79
C ARG A 348 -1.60 14.45 -18.39
N ALA A 349 -0.49 14.10 -19.03
CA ALA A 349 0.22 12.84 -18.74
C ALA A 349 1.71 13.00 -19.04
N ALA A 350 2.55 12.25 -18.32
CA ALA A 350 3.98 12.23 -18.58
C ALA A 350 4.59 10.84 -18.37
N ARG A 351 5.66 10.56 -19.11
CA ARG A 351 6.49 9.36 -18.98
C ARG A 351 7.96 9.74 -19.01
N LEU A 352 8.70 9.34 -18.00
CA LEU A 352 10.13 9.51 -17.95
C LEU A 352 10.80 8.35 -18.68
N VAL A 353 11.66 8.67 -19.65
CA VAL A 353 12.44 7.67 -20.39
C VAL A 353 13.91 7.90 -20.10
N VAL A 354 14.60 6.84 -19.64
CA VAL A 354 16.04 6.86 -19.40
C VAL A 354 16.72 6.08 -20.50
N THR A 355 17.63 6.75 -21.20
CA THR A 355 18.44 6.21 -22.31
C THR A 355 19.93 6.41 -22.03
N GLY A 356 20.79 5.95 -22.92
CA GLY A 356 22.24 6.12 -22.83
C GLY A 356 22.98 4.82 -22.57
N SER A 357 24.25 4.93 -22.19
CA SER A 357 25.13 3.82 -21.82
C SER A 357 25.66 4.02 -20.39
N VAL A 358 26.33 3.03 -19.83
CA VAL A 358 26.90 3.08 -18.48
C VAL A 358 27.72 4.37 -18.26
N GLY A 359 27.30 5.20 -17.32
CA GLY A 359 27.93 6.49 -16.99
C GLY A 359 27.52 7.68 -17.87
N ALA A 360 26.72 7.47 -18.92
CA ALA A 360 26.21 8.51 -19.84
C ALA A 360 24.67 8.50 -19.92
N ASP A 361 24.03 8.42 -18.74
CA ASP A 361 22.55 8.41 -18.65
C ASP A 361 21.96 9.73 -19.13
N VAL A 362 20.96 9.62 -20.02
CA VAL A 362 20.08 10.73 -20.48
C VAL A 362 18.67 10.48 -19.99
N MET A 363 18.13 11.46 -19.29
CA MET A 363 16.79 11.42 -18.71
C MET A 363 15.89 12.40 -19.48
N THR A 364 14.83 11.91 -20.11
CA THR A 364 13.89 12.72 -20.90
C THR A 364 12.47 12.52 -20.39
N LEU A 365 11.81 13.61 -19.98
CA LEU A 365 10.38 13.59 -19.64
C LEU A 365 9.55 13.85 -20.88
N HIS A 366 8.84 12.84 -21.33
CA HIS A 366 7.86 12.96 -22.41
C HIS A 366 6.53 13.45 -21.82
N CYS A 367 6.04 14.60 -22.29
CA CYS A 367 4.84 15.28 -21.76
C CYS A 367 3.74 15.34 -22.83
N ASP A 368 2.58 14.78 -22.52
CA ASP A 368 1.32 15.13 -23.19
C ASP A 368 0.77 16.39 -22.49
N ALA A 369 0.83 17.54 -23.16
CA ALA A 369 0.45 18.81 -22.57
C ALA A 369 -0.52 19.60 -23.42
N ALA A 370 -1.24 20.53 -22.81
CA ALA A 370 -2.18 21.42 -23.52
C ALA A 370 -1.46 22.45 -24.39
N ARG A 371 -0.19 22.74 -24.12
CA ARG A 371 0.70 23.59 -24.94
C ARG A 371 2.11 23.00 -24.91
N ASP A 372 2.94 23.35 -25.89
CA ASP A 372 4.26 22.79 -26.15
C ASP A 372 5.34 23.89 -26.42
N ASP A 373 5.22 25.00 -25.71
CA ASP A 373 6.15 26.12 -25.85
C ASP A 373 7.44 25.99 -25.01
N ALA A 374 8.47 26.77 -25.39
CA ALA A 374 9.77 26.71 -24.75
C ALA A 374 9.74 27.16 -23.28
N ALA A 375 8.83 28.08 -22.90
CA ALA A 375 8.71 28.55 -21.53
C ALA A 375 8.18 27.45 -20.61
N LEU A 376 7.20 26.67 -21.06
CA LEU A 376 6.71 25.50 -20.31
C LEU A 376 7.78 24.41 -20.22
N ALA A 377 8.52 24.14 -21.30
CA ALA A 377 9.62 23.18 -21.28
C ALA A 377 10.70 23.56 -20.25
N GLN A 378 11.06 24.84 -20.20
CA GLN A 378 12.02 25.33 -19.22
C GLN A 378 11.50 25.18 -17.78
N ALA A 379 10.26 25.57 -17.50
CA ALA A 379 9.66 25.46 -16.17
C ALA A 379 9.58 24.01 -15.69
N ILE A 380 9.20 23.08 -16.57
CA ILE A 380 9.22 21.65 -16.28
C ILE A 380 10.64 21.15 -16.02
N GLY A 381 11.63 21.59 -16.81
CA GLY A 381 13.04 21.23 -16.62
C GLY A 381 13.62 21.72 -15.28
N GLU A 382 13.21 22.91 -14.83
CA GLU A 382 13.55 23.43 -13.50
C GLU A 382 12.91 22.59 -12.40
N SER A 383 11.63 22.23 -12.53
CA SER A 383 10.95 21.32 -11.60
C SER A 383 11.58 19.93 -11.54
N LEU A 384 11.98 19.36 -12.68
CA LEU A 384 12.74 18.10 -12.72
C LEU A 384 14.01 18.19 -11.88
N ARG A 385 14.78 19.29 -12.07
CA ARG A 385 16.02 19.51 -11.34
C ARG A 385 15.80 19.65 -9.83
N GLU A 386 14.75 20.36 -9.43
CA GLU A 386 14.43 20.53 -8.01
C GLU A 386 13.97 19.23 -7.35
N VAL A 387 13.04 18.51 -7.99
CA VAL A 387 12.39 17.32 -7.43
C VAL A 387 13.32 16.11 -7.45
N MET A 388 14.04 15.90 -8.56
CA MET A 388 14.88 14.71 -8.77
C MET A 388 16.35 14.96 -8.47
N ARG A 389 16.76 16.23 -8.28
CA ARG A 389 18.17 16.66 -8.16
C ARG A 389 19.04 16.27 -9.35
N LEU A 390 18.41 16.00 -10.48
CA LEU A 390 19.00 15.60 -11.74
C LEU A 390 18.53 16.56 -12.85
N ARG A 391 19.40 16.77 -13.85
CA ARG A 391 19.00 17.46 -15.06
C ARG A 391 18.39 16.45 -16.03
N GLY A 392 17.22 16.79 -16.57
CA GLY A 392 16.52 16.04 -17.59
C GLY A 392 16.09 16.93 -18.74
N GLU A 393 15.89 16.33 -19.89
CA GLU A 393 15.28 16.96 -21.07
C GLU A 393 13.76 16.88 -20.96
N VAL A 394 13.06 17.81 -21.57
CA VAL A 394 11.60 17.80 -21.70
C VAL A 394 11.23 17.71 -23.17
N ARG A 395 10.37 16.77 -23.50
CA ARG A 395 9.88 16.56 -24.87
C ARG A 395 8.35 16.50 -24.88
N PHE A 396 7.71 17.41 -25.60
CA PHE A 396 6.29 17.31 -25.83
C PHE A 396 5.96 16.23 -26.87
N VAL A 397 4.88 15.51 -26.63
CA VAL A 397 4.39 14.44 -27.50
C VAL A 397 2.93 14.68 -27.86
N ALA A 398 2.45 14.07 -28.94
CA ALA A 398 1.07 14.23 -29.35
C ALA A 398 0.09 13.76 -28.27
N ALA A 399 -1.06 14.41 -28.18
CA ALA A 399 -2.08 14.07 -27.22
C ALA A 399 -2.49 12.60 -27.32
N GLY A 400 -2.48 11.87 -26.20
CA GLY A 400 -2.83 10.46 -26.11
C GLY A 400 -1.82 9.49 -26.73
N SER A 401 -0.62 9.95 -27.15
CA SER A 401 0.40 9.08 -27.78
C SER A 401 1.27 8.31 -26.77
N LEU A 402 1.21 8.67 -25.48
CA LEU A 402 1.93 7.93 -24.44
C LEU A 402 1.34 6.53 -24.27
N PRO A 403 2.17 5.46 -24.16
CA PRO A 403 1.69 4.11 -23.93
C PRO A 403 0.83 4.00 -22.67
N GLN A 404 -0.31 3.32 -22.76
CA GLN A 404 -1.20 3.05 -21.62
C GLN A 404 -0.89 1.70 -20.95
N ASP A 405 0.39 1.46 -20.65
CA ASP A 405 0.90 0.22 -20.07
C ASP A 405 1.09 0.31 -18.55
N GLY A 406 0.62 1.39 -17.92
CA GLY A 406 0.76 1.66 -16.49
C GLY A 406 2.17 2.06 -16.04
N LYS A 407 3.13 2.22 -16.97
CA LYS A 407 4.49 2.62 -16.65
C LYS A 407 4.65 4.14 -16.71
N VAL A 408 5.13 4.70 -15.62
CA VAL A 408 5.49 6.12 -15.49
C VAL A 408 6.97 6.35 -15.82
N ILE A 409 7.81 5.35 -15.56
CA ILE A 409 9.24 5.37 -15.89
C ILE A 409 9.58 4.18 -16.79
N GLU A 410 10.35 4.43 -17.82
CA GLU A 410 10.91 3.43 -18.73
C GLU A 410 12.43 3.52 -18.73
N ASP A 411 13.08 2.44 -18.35
CA ASP A 411 14.51 2.27 -18.52
C ASP A 411 14.77 1.62 -19.89
N ALA A 412 15.12 2.43 -20.87
CA ALA A 412 15.39 2.01 -22.24
C ALA A 412 16.89 1.87 -22.54
N ARG A 413 17.75 1.86 -21.49
CA ARG A 413 19.19 1.63 -21.65
C ARG A 413 19.45 0.20 -22.12
N ARG A 414 20.43 0.05 -22.98
CA ARG A 414 20.92 -1.28 -23.40
C ARG A 414 22.21 -1.57 -22.63
N TYR A 415 22.19 -2.65 -21.89
CA TYR A 415 23.33 -3.20 -21.18
C TYR A 415 23.84 -4.38 -22.03
N ASP A 416 24.64 -4.08 -23.08
CA ASP A 416 25.32 -5.09 -23.87
C ASP A 416 26.61 -5.55 -23.20
#